data_e51cb02476d5facc21cca3a18fa969d6
#
_entry.id   e51cb02476d5facc21cca3a18fa969d6
#
_cell.length_a   1.000
_cell.length_b   1.000
_cell.length_c   1.000
_cell.angle_alpha   90.00
_cell.angle_beta   90.00
_cell.angle_gamma   90.00
#
_symmetry.space_group_name_H-M   'P 1'
#
loop_
_entity.id
_entity.type
_entity.pdbx_description
1 polymer ?
#
loop_
_entity_poly.entity_id
_entity_poly.type
_entity_poly.pdbx_seq_one_letter_code
_entity_poly.pdbx_strand_id
1 'polypeptide(L)'
;FVGVLMIPTPKSGKFISINKDELEKIPNVSGVEITVSENSNLLEPPFGDKYLGFVFSQGESKEKVLESLTFALNLANPIIE
;
A
#
# COMPACT_ATOMS: atom_id res chain seq x y z
N PHE A 1 3.23 14.78 12.83
CA PHE A 1 2.24 14.48 11.79
C PHE A 1 2.24 13.00 11.46
N VAL A 2 1.06 12.46 11.25
CA VAL A 2 0.85 11.06 10.91
C VAL A 2 -0.04 10.98 9.68
N GLY A 3 0.20 9.98 8.85
CA GLY A 3 -0.62 9.75 7.67
C GLY A 3 -0.79 8.26 7.38
N VAL A 4 -1.79 7.93 6.59
CA VAL A 4 -2.03 6.58 6.15
C VAL A 4 -2.32 6.57 4.65
N LEU A 5 -1.72 5.62 3.95
CA LEU A 5 -2.01 5.36 2.54
C LEU A 5 -2.78 4.06 2.46
N MET A 6 -3.92 4.11 1.81
CA MET A 6 -4.69 2.90 1.49
C MET A 6 -4.27 2.46 0.09
N ILE A 7 -3.65 1.28 -0.01
CA ILE A 7 -3.17 0.76 -1.30
C ILE A 7 -4.35 0.23 -2.09
N PRO A 8 -4.72 0.86 -3.21
CA PRO A 8 -5.89 0.44 -3.98
C PRO A 8 -5.62 -0.82 -4.77
N THR A 9 -6.68 -1.53 -5.12
CA THR A 9 -6.62 -2.67 -6.02
C THR A 9 -6.54 -2.16 -7.45
N PRO A 10 -5.42 -2.35 -8.17
CA PRO A 10 -5.25 -1.77 -9.51
C PRO A 10 -6.05 -2.48 -10.60
N LYS A 11 -6.37 -3.75 -10.40
CA LYS A 11 -7.16 -4.54 -11.37
C LYS A 11 -7.75 -5.76 -10.68
N SER A 12 -8.75 -6.36 -11.33
CA SER A 12 -9.30 -7.63 -10.86
C SER A 12 -8.33 -8.77 -11.22
N GLY A 13 -8.28 -9.78 -10.39
CA GLY A 13 -7.44 -10.93 -10.63
C GLY A 13 -6.98 -11.58 -9.35
N LYS A 14 -5.97 -12.43 -9.47
CA LYS A 14 -5.42 -13.17 -8.34
C LYS A 14 -4.21 -12.42 -7.78
N PHE A 15 -4.27 -12.08 -6.51
CA PHE A 15 -3.16 -11.40 -5.84
C PHE A 15 -1.99 -12.36 -5.62
N ILE A 16 -0.83 -12.01 -6.12
CA ILE A 16 0.38 -12.82 -5.97
C ILE A 16 1.28 -12.27 -4.89
N SER A 17 1.70 -11.01 -5.01
CA SER A 17 2.61 -10.43 -4.03
C SER A 17 2.63 -8.91 -4.10
N ILE A 18 3.24 -8.30 -3.08
CA ILE A 18 3.49 -6.87 -3.02
C ILE A 18 4.82 -6.65 -2.31
N ASN A 19 5.49 -5.53 -2.60
CA ASN A 19 6.81 -5.20 -2.07
C ASN A 19 6.76 -4.69 -0.63
N LYS A 20 6.26 -5.50 0.30
CA LYS A 20 6.11 -5.08 1.69
C LYS A 20 7.43 -4.69 2.34
N ASP A 21 8.48 -5.51 2.15
CA ASP A 21 9.78 -5.26 2.74
C ASP A 21 10.38 -3.95 2.25
N GLU A 22 10.23 -3.66 0.96
CA GLU A 22 10.71 -2.41 0.40
C GLU A 22 9.94 -1.21 0.94
N LEU A 23 8.63 -1.36 1.13
CA LEU A 23 7.81 -0.31 1.72
C LEU A 23 8.23 0.01 3.15
N GLU A 24 8.58 -1.00 3.93
CA GLU A 24 9.02 -0.82 5.31
C GLU A 24 10.35 -0.10 5.43
N LYS A 25 11.15 -0.10 4.38
CA LYS A 25 12.46 0.57 4.34
C LYS A 25 12.38 2.06 3.99
N ILE A 26 11.21 2.53 3.58
CA ILE A 26 11.05 3.94 3.21
C ILE A 26 11.20 4.83 4.45
N PRO A 27 12.01 5.91 4.37
CA PRO A 27 12.11 6.86 5.47
C PRO A 27 10.75 7.40 5.88
N ASN A 28 10.53 7.56 7.17
CA ASN A 28 9.28 8.05 7.76
C ASN A 28 8.11 7.07 7.72
N VAL A 29 8.26 5.89 7.11
CA VAL A 29 7.24 4.85 7.18
C VAL A 29 7.37 4.15 8.54
N SER A 30 6.29 4.19 9.32
CA SER A 30 6.26 3.59 10.66
C SER A 30 5.72 2.16 10.66
N GLY A 31 4.99 1.78 9.61
CA GLY A 31 4.48 0.42 9.51
C GLY A 31 3.79 0.17 8.18
N VAL A 32 3.68 -1.09 7.82
CA VAL A 32 2.97 -1.53 6.62
C VAL A 32 2.14 -2.75 7.01
N GLU A 33 0.88 -2.74 6.63
CA GLU A 33 -0.02 -3.85 6.91
C GLU A 33 -0.71 -4.29 5.61
N ILE A 34 -0.56 -5.55 5.27
CA ILE A 34 -1.19 -6.13 4.08
C ILE A 34 -2.40 -6.91 4.53
N THR A 35 -3.56 -6.54 4.02
CA THR A 35 -4.85 -7.09 4.45
C THR A 35 -5.36 -8.23 3.62
N VAL A 36 -4.71 -8.52 2.48
CA VAL A 36 -5.10 -9.62 1.60
C VAL A 36 -4.06 -10.73 1.67
N SER A 37 -4.52 -11.97 1.52
CA SER A 37 -3.64 -13.13 1.49
C SER A 37 -3.16 -13.40 0.06
N GLU A 38 -1.97 -14.02 -0.05
CA GLU A 38 -1.48 -14.46 -1.35
C GLU A 38 -2.48 -15.42 -1.99
N ASN A 39 -2.61 -15.34 -3.29
CA ASN A 39 -3.54 -16.15 -4.10
C ASN A 39 -5.02 -15.83 -3.88
N SER A 40 -5.32 -14.72 -3.19
CA SER A 40 -6.71 -14.26 -3.06
C SER A 40 -7.22 -13.67 -4.37
N ASN A 41 -8.49 -13.85 -4.63
CA ASN A 41 -9.15 -13.21 -5.77
C ASN A 41 -9.52 -11.78 -5.41
N LEU A 42 -9.16 -10.84 -6.28
CA LEU A 42 -9.41 -9.43 -6.09
C LEU A 42 -10.40 -8.91 -7.11
N LEU A 43 -11.23 -7.96 -6.70
CA LEU A 43 -12.13 -7.23 -7.59
C LEU A 43 -11.74 -5.76 -7.55
N GLU A 44 -11.61 -5.14 -8.72
CA GLU A 44 -11.30 -3.71 -8.80
C GLU A 44 -12.52 -2.87 -8.45
N PRO A 45 -12.32 -1.64 -7.91
CA PRO A 45 -13.45 -0.73 -7.69
C PRO A 45 -14.16 -0.39 -9.01
N PRO A 46 -15.49 -0.19 -9.02
CA PRO A 46 -16.38 -0.19 -7.86
C PRO A 46 -16.91 -1.56 -7.44
N PHE A 47 -16.49 -2.62 -8.09
CA PHE A 47 -16.99 -3.97 -7.85
C PHE A 47 -16.49 -4.57 -6.54
N GLY A 48 -15.31 -4.12 -6.08
CA GLY A 48 -14.75 -4.52 -4.81
C GLY A 48 -14.45 -3.30 -3.96
N ASP A 49 -14.53 -3.43 -2.65
CA ASP A 49 -14.28 -2.35 -1.70
C ASP A 49 -13.05 -2.61 -0.82
N LYS A 50 -12.25 -3.61 -1.18
CA LYS A 50 -11.07 -3.97 -0.40
C LYS A 50 -9.83 -3.27 -0.90
N TYR A 51 -9.01 -2.82 0.05
CA TYR A 51 -7.68 -2.33 -0.24
C TYR A 51 -6.67 -3.45 -0.03
N LEU A 52 -5.55 -3.41 -0.76
CA LEU A 52 -4.50 -4.41 -0.61
C LEU A 52 -3.82 -4.30 0.74
N GLY A 53 -3.73 -3.10 1.27
CA GLY A 53 -3.10 -2.88 2.56
C GLY A 53 -3.03 -1.41 2.89
N PHE A 54 -2.29 -1.12 3.97
CA PHE A 54 -2.13 0.24 4.48
C PHE A 54 -0.65 0.51 4.75
N VAL A 55 -0.21 1.72 4.44
CA VAL A 55 1.11 2.21 4.78
C VAL A 55 0.95 3.36 5.77
N PHE A 56 1.59 3.23 6.93
CA PHE A 56 1.52 4.24 7.98
C PHE A 56 2.81 5.05 7.96
N SER A 57 2.69 6.37 8.03
CA SER A 57 3.81 7.27 7.98
C SER A 57 3.75 8.27 9.14
N GLN A 58 4.92 8.66 9.62
CA GLN A 58 5.07 9.63 10.69
C GLN A 58 6.26 10.52 10.39
N GLY A 59 6.12 11.82 10.58
CA GLY A 59 7.19 12.74 10.28
C GLY A 59 7.04 14.07 11.02
N GLU A 60 8.09 14.88 10.96
CA GLU A 60 8.10 16.19 11.60
C GLU A 60 7.25 17.23 10.89
N SER A 61 6.98 17.00 9.61
CA SER A 61 6.17 17.90 8.81
C SER A 61 5.19 17.13 7.95
N LYS A 62 4.11 17.81 7.57
CA LYS A 62 3.11 17.25 6.68
C LYS A 62 3.73 16.87 5.32
N GLU A 63 4.67 17.68 4.85
CA GLU A 63 5.33 17.46 3.57
C GLU A 63 6.12 16.15 3.56
N LYS A 64 6.84 15.85 4.64
CA LYS A 64 7.60 14.62 4.76
C LYS A 64 6.69 13.39 4.79
N VAL A 65 5.56 13.49 5.47
CA VAL A 65 4.57 12.42 5.50
C VAL A 65 4.01 12.18 4.09
N LEU A 66 3.64 13.25 3.38
CA LEU A 66 3.11 13.12 2.02
C LEU A 66 4.14 12.54 1.06
N GLU A 67 5.40 12.96 1.17
CA GLU A 67 6.47 12.43 0.32
C GLU A 67 6.66 10.93 0.53
N SER A 68 6.67 10.47 1.78
CA SER A 68 6.86 9.05 2.08
C SER A 68 5.68 8.22 1.57
N LEU A 69 4.46 8.72 1.71
CA LEU A 69 3.27 8.01 1.23
C LEU A 69 3.22 7.98 -0.30
N THR A 70 3.60 9.07 -0.97
CA THR A 70 3.66 9.11 -2.43
C THR A 70 4.72 8.14 -2.94
N PHE A 71 5.87 8.10 -2.30
CA PHE A 71 6.94 7.18 -2.64
C PHE A 71 6.47 5.72 -2.45
N ALA A 72 5.77 5.46 -1.36
CA ALA A 72 5.22 4.14 -1.08
C ALA A 72 4.23 3.70 -2.16
N LEU A 73 3.35 4.59 -2.59
CA LEU A 73 2.38 4.28 -3.63
C LEU A 73 3.06 3.87 -4.94
N ASN A 74 4.13 4.58 -5.32
CA ASN A 74 4.88 4.27 -6.53
C ASN A 74 5.70 3.00 -6.41
N LEU A 75 6.18 2.69 -5.21
CA LEU A 75 7.03 1.52 -4.97
C LEU A 75 6.23 0.24 -4.76
N ALA A 76 4.98 0.34 -4.34
CA ALA A 76 4.17 -0.83 -3.95
C ALA A 76 4.06 -1.88 -5.05
N ASN A 77 3.79 -1.48 -6.27
CA ASN A 77 3.78 -2.33 -7.47
C ASN A 77 3.25 -3.76 -7.21
N PRO A 78 1.98 -3.91 -6.81
CA PRO A 78 1.43 -5.24 -6.52
C PRO A 78 1.36 -6.10 -7.78
N ILE A 79 1.65 -7.39 -7.63
CA ILE A 79 1.60 -8.36 -8.73
C ILE A 79 0.25 -9.06 -8.67
N ILE A 80 -0.54 -8.89 -9.73
CA ILE A 80 -1.88 -9.47 -9.86
C ILE A 80 -1.98 -10.17 -11.21
N GLU A 81 -2.36 -11.41 -11.18
CA GLU A 81 -2.56 -12.21 -12.40
C GLU A 81 -4.04 -12.29 -12.80
#